data_92c24a8bd33c315db941de1b97f22d14
#
_entry.id   92c24a8bd33c315db941de1b97f22d14
#
_cell.length_a   1.000
_cell.length_b   1.000
_cell.length_c   1.000
_cell.angle_alpha   90.00
_cell.angle_beta   90.00
_cell.angle_gamma   90.00
#
_symmetry.space_group_name_H-M   'P 1'
#
loop_
_entity.id
_entity.type
_entity.pdbx_description
1 polymer ?
#
loop_
_entity_poly.entity_id
_entity_poly.type
_entity_poly.pdbx_seq_one_letter_code
_entity_poly.pdbx_strand_id
1 'polypeptide(L)'
;MEQFHDGHHVWLRSRANGLYLCADDDRSGVSLQQDRASAHAAWAVHILHFNGGDVLMLHSAANGRYLAAYRAEGSWNVERRDLNRLPSLTFSWYALGSRYGDDVLLRHFKSMFFLRALFRRDRISNSGGVGLCAMDRGTTTMQWVVEAIPPRESVPTLPDPLSPSSLSGVYRVWYVRANPDGIICPNNWRLFLFYGRSVRNLSALLAIELGIRRPSDAILCVRAGFFGRLTPLVTNLPHNNMLLNLDIVVITAGTSAADRLRYPNVDAA
;
A
#
# COMPACT_ATOMS: atom_id res chain seq x y z
N MET A 1 -12.21 -10.39 12.10
CA MET A 1 -11.12 -9.48 12.52
C MET A 1 -9.90 -10.23 13.09
N GLU A 2 -10.06 -11.42 13.64
CA GLU A 2 -8.98 -12.20 14.31
C GLU A 2 -7.74 -12.43 13.45
N GLN A 3 -7.88 -12.49 12.12
CA GLN A 3 -6.76 -12.69 11.19
C GLN A 3 -5.99 -11.39 10.85
N PHE A 4 -6.50 -10.23 11.28
CA PHE A 4 -5.87 -8.93 11.02
C PHE A 4 -5.32 -8.34 12.31
N HIS A 5 -4.01 -8.11 12.34
CA HIS A 5 -3.33 -7.48 13.48
C HIS A 5 -2.75 -6.13 13.05
N ASP A 6 -2.98 -5.10 13.83
CA ASP A 6 -2.54 -3.74 13.52
C ASP A 6 -1.02 -3.67 13.29
N GLY A 7 -0.60 -3.04 12.20
CA GLY A 7 0.81 -2.90 11.81
C GLY A 7 1.42 -4.14 11.16
N HIS A 8 0.71 -5.29 11.07
CA HIS A 8 1.17 -6.47 10.35
C HIS A 8 0.89 -6.35 8.85
N HIS A 9 1.50 -7.24 8.07
CA HIS A 9 1.27 -7.34 6.63
C HIS A 9 0.54 -8.64 6.30
N VAL A 10 -0.31 -8.59 5.27
CA VAL A 10 -1.06 -9.75 4.79
C VAL A 10 -1.07 -9.81 3.27
N TRP A 11 -1.17 -11.03 2.74
CA TRP A 11 -1.67 -11.27 1.39
C TRP A 11 -3.18 -11.54 1.47
N LEU A 12 -3.89 -11.07 0.46
CA LEU A 12 -5.32 -11.36 0.27
C LEU A 12 -5.46 -12.19 -1.00
N ARG A 13 -5.67 -13.50 -0.85
CA ARG A 13 -5.84 -14.43 -1.97
C ARG A 13 -7.32 -14.70 -2.20
N SER A 14 -7.78 -14.48 -3.43
CA SER A 14 -9.15 -14.80 -3.83
C SER A 14 -9.39 -16.30 -3.81
N ARG A 15 -10.42 -16.75 -3.09
CA ARG A 15 -10.84 -18.16 -3.08
C ARG A 15 -11.31 -18.64 -4.45
N ALA A 16 -11.86 -17.73 -5.26
CA ALA A 16 -12.48 -18.06 -6.54
C ALA A 16 -11.48 -18.43 -7.63
N ASN A 17 -10.27 -17.84 -7.63
CA ASN A 17 -9.28 -18.04 -8.70
C ASN A 17 -7.84 -18.21 -8.20
N GLY A 18 -7.61 -18.14 -6.88
CA GLY A 18 -6.28 -18.29 -6.28
C GLY A 18 -5.34 -17.10 -6.49
N LEU A 19 -5.79 -16.01 -7.12
CA LEU A 19 -4.98 -14.82 -7.37
C LEU A 19 -4.95 -13.89 -6.17
N TYR A 20 -3.88 -13.11 -6.05
CA TYR A 20 -3.64 -12.17 -4.95
C TYR A 20 -4.07 -10.76 -5.31
N LEU A 21 -4.67 -10.04 -4.35
CA LEU A 21 -4.96 -8.62 -4.48
C LEU A 21 -3.66 -7.82 -4.52
N CYS A 22 -3.43 -7.10 -5.61
CA CYS A 22 -2.20 -6.34 -5.84
C CYS A 22 -2.49 -4.86 -6.10
N ALA A 23 -1.57 -4.04 -5.62
CA ALA A 23 -1.44 -2.65 -6.02
C ALA A 23 -0.77 -2.59 -7.39
N ASP A 24 -1.37 -1.98 -8.40
CA ASP A 24 -0.74 -1.87 -9.72
C ASP A 24 0.47 -0.93 -9.70
N ASP A 25 1.35 -1.05 -10.68
CA ASP A 25 2.52 -0.15 -10.85
C ASP A 25 2.10 1.22 -11.42
N ASP A 26 0.91 1.66 -11.09
CA ASP A 26 0.40 2.99 -11.32
C ASP A 26 0.05 3.68 -9.99
N ARG A 27 -0.60 4.85 -10.08
CA ARG A 27 -0.96 5.59 -8.87
C ARG A 27 -2.10 4.93 -8.09
N SER A 28 -3.10 4.36 -8.73
CA SER A 28 -4.39 4.07 -8.10
C SER A 28 -4.97 2.69 -8.36
N GLY A 29 -4.53 2.01 -9.40
CA GLY A 29 -5.10 0.73 -9.82
C GLY A 29 -4.89 -0.38 -8.80
N VAL A 30 -5.86 -1.30 -8.76
CA VAL A 30 -5.80 -2.57 -8.05
C VAL A 30 -6.23 -3.69 -8.97
N SER A 31 -5.48 -4.77 -8.98
CA SER A 31 -5.74 -5.94 -9.80
C SER A 31 -5.54 -7.23 -9.00
N LEU A 32 -5.78 -8.35 -9.67
CA LEU A 32 -5.48 -9.67 -9.16
C LEU A 32 -4.33 -10.27 -9.97
N GLN A 33 -3.27 -10.73 -9.30
CA GLN A 33 -2.08 -11.28 -9.93
C GLN A 33 -1.69 -12.61 -9.28
N GLN A 34 -0.95 -13.43 -10.02
CA GLN A 34 -0.50 -14.74 -9.54
C GLN A 34 0.70 -14.61 -8.59
N ASP A 35 1.59 -13.66 -8.88
CA ASP A 35 2.80 -13.46 -8.10
C ASP A 35 2.51 -12.73 -6.78
N ARG A 36 2.84 -13.39 -5.67
CA ARG A 36 2.78 -12.82 -4.32
C ARG A 36 4.13 -12.30 -3.81
N ALA A 37 5.25 -12.70 -4.45
CA ALA A 37 6.60 -12.35 -4.04
C ALA A 37 6.94 -10.88 -4.38
N SER A 38 6.04 -9.97 -4.08
CA SER A 38 6.17 -8.55 -4.39
C SER A 38 5.54 -7.70 -3.29
N ALA A 39 6.16 -6.55 -2.97
CA ALA A 39 5.56 -5.56 -2.10
C ALA A 39 4.22 -5.01 -2.65
N HIS A 40 3.97 -5.16 -3.95
CA HIS A 40 2.69 -4.81 -4.56
C HIS A 40 1.53 -5.72 -4.13
N ALA A 41 1.80 -6.99 -3.79
CA ALA A 41 0.81 -7.92 -3.26
C ALA A 41 0.64 -7.82 -1.75
N ALA A 42 1.58 -7.17 -1.05
CA ALA A 42 1.55 -7.02 0.39
C ALA A 42 0.71 -5.82 0.84
N TRP A 43 -0.20 -6.06 1.78
CA TRP A 43 -1.06 -5.03 2.36
C TRP A 43 -0.78 -4.89 3.85
N ALA A 44 -0.45 -3.68 4.28
CA ALA A 44 -0.29 -3.37 5.70
C ALA A 44 -1.65 -3.11 6.34
N VAL A 45 -1.85 -3.70 7.50
CA VAL A 45 -3.07 -3.62 8.29
C VAL A 45 -3.04 -2.36 9.15
N HIS A 46 -4.09 -1.55 9.06
CA HIS A 46 -4.31 -0.40 9.92
C HIS A 46 -5.71 -0.52 10.54
N ILE A 47 -5.76 -0.80 11.83
CA ILE A 47 -7.02 -0.90 12.58
C ILE A 47 -7.31 0.44 13.24
N LEU A 48 -8.50 0.95 13.02
CA LEU A 48 -9.00 2.18 13.64
C LEU A 48 -10.18 1.84 14.54
N HIS A 49 -10.08 2.23 15.81
CA HIS A 49 -11.20 2.13 16.74
C HIS A 49 -12.16 3.31 16.52
N PHE A 50 -13.37 3.02 16.11
CA PHE A 50 -14.36 4.04 15.78
C PHE A 50 -15.75 3.64 16.25
N ASN A 51 -16.43 4.54 17.02
CA ASN A 51 -17.78 4.34 17.53
C ASN A 51 -18.01 3.00 18.24
N GLY A 52 -17.03 2.54 19.04
CA GLY A 52 -17.13 1.30 19.81
C GLY A 52 -16.90 0.02 19.01
N GLY A 53 -16.43 0.13 17.77
CA GLY A 53 -16.06 -1.01 16.94
C GLY A 53 -14.74 -0.78 16.20
N ASP A 54 -14.18 -1.87 15.68
CA ASP A 54 -12.96 -1.85 14.90
C ASP A 54 -13.29 -1.82 13.41
N VAL A 55 -12.64 -0.90 12.71
CA VAL A 55 -12.66 -0.85 11.24
C VAL A 55 -11.27 -1.14 10.71
N LEU A 56 -11.23 -1.96 9.67
CA LEU A 56 -10.01 -2.31 8.95
C LEU A 56 -9.77 -1.29 7.86
N MET A 57 -8.55 -0.78 7.78
CA MET A 57 -8.01 -0.10 6.62
C MET A 57 -6.79 -0.85 6.14
N LEU A 58 -6.62 -0.97 4.84
CA LEU A 58 -5.50 -1.67 4.20
C LEU A 58 -4.71 -0.67 3.35
N HIS A 59 -3.40 -0.61 3.53
CA HIS A 59 -2.56 0.20 2.67
C HIS A 59 -1.45 -0.63 2.03
N SER A 60 -1.14 -0.29 0.77
CA SER A 60 -0.13 -1.00 -0.01
C SER A 60 1.26 -0.84 0.60
N ALA A 61 1.98 -1.95 0.79
CA ALA A 61 3.37 -1.92 1.23
C ALA A 61 4.32 -1.35 0.16
N ALA A 62 3.91 -1.26 -1.11
CA ALA A 62 4.72 -0.69 -2.17
C ALA A 62 4.73 0.85 -2.17
N ASN A 63 3.61 1.51 -1.82
CA ASN A 63 3.48 2.97 -1.94
C ASN A 63 2.61 3.63 -0.87
N GLY A 64 2.20 2.92 0.17
CA GLY A 64 1.47 3.44 1.33
C GLY A 64 0.02 3.85 1.08
N ARG A 65 -0.48 3.78 -0.16
CA ARG A 65 -1.85 4.23 -0.47
C ARG A 65 -2.89 3.21 -0.03
N TYR A 66 -4.01 3.74 0.44
CA TYR A 66 -5.07 2.94 1.07
C TYR A 66 -6.07 2.41 0.06
N LEU A 67 -6.50 1.15 0.25
CA LEU A 67 -7.59 0.53 -0.49
C LEU A 67 -8.89 1.27 -0.17
N ALA A 68 -9.49 1.85 -1.18
CA ALA A 68 -10.66 2.70 -1.07
C ALA A 68 -11.79 2.21 -1.99
N ALA A 69 -13.03 2.42 -1.53
CA ALA A 69 -14.19 2.28 -2.39
C ALA A 69 -14.95 3.62 -2.45
N TYR A 70 -15.22 4.07 -3.66
CA TYR A 70 -15.89 5.34 -3.88
C TYR A 70 -16.91 5.23 -5.02
N ARG A 71 -17.82 6.18 -5.04
CA ARG A 71 -18.85 6.26 -6.07
C ARG A 71 -18.44 7.26 -7.14
N ALA A 72 -18.35 6.82 -8.39
CA ALA A 72 -18.15 7.65 -9.56
C ALA A 72 -19.16 7.27 -10.64
N GLU A 73 -19.74 8.24 -11.31
CA GLU A 73 -20.69 8.05 -12.43
C GLU A 73 -21.81 7.03 -12.14
N GLY A 74 -22.31 7.05 -10.89
CA GLY A 74 -23.39 6.15 -10.47
C GLY A 74 -22.94 4.75 -10.04
N SER A 75 -21.70 4.35 -10.29
CA SER A 75 -21.12 3.04 -9.93
C SER A 75 -20.14 3.13 -8.76
N TRP A 76 -19.95 2.00 -8.05
CA TRP A 76 -18.92 1.86 -7.05
C TRP A 76 -17.64 1.29 -7.66
N ASN A 77 -16.52 1.98 -7.42
CA ASN A 77 -15.19 1.61 -7.89
C ASN A 77 -14.26 1.33 -6.71
N VAL A 78 -13.24 0.50 -6.96
CA VAL A 78 -12.18 0.18 -6.00
C VAL A 78 -10.86 0.69 -6.55
N GLU A 79 -10.14 1.47 -5.76
CA GLU A 79 -8.81 1.98 -6.12
C GLU A 79 -7.99 2.27 -4.85
N ARG A 80 -6.76 2.73 -5.02
CA ARG A 80 -5.91 3.22 -3.93
C ARG A 80 -5.91 4.75 -3.89
N ARG A 81 -6.07 5.31 -2.68
CA ARG A 81 -6.12 6.76 -2.44
C ARG A 81 -5.27 7.18 -1.24
N ASP A 82 -4.98 8.48 -1.17
CA ASP A 82 -4.31 9.11 -0.04
C ASP A 82 -5.31 9.36 1.09
N LEU A 83 -4.94 9.02 2.33
CA LEU A 83 -5.78 9.18 3.52
C LEU A 83 -5.67 10.60 4.08
N ASN A 84 -6.52 11.52 3.61
CA ASN A 84 -6.49 12.94 3.97
C ASN A 84 -7.52 13.35 5.03
N ARG A 85 -8.41 12.45 5.46
CA ARG A 85 -9.45 12.70 6.46
C ARG A 85 -9.68 11.48 7.34
N LEU A 86 -9.89 11.72 8.65
CA LEU A 86 -10.38 10.74 9.61
C LEU A 86 -11.60 11.29 10.35
N PRO A 87 -12.61 10.47 10.66
CA PRO A 87 -12.80 9.11 10.12
C PRO A 87 -13.18 9.18 8.64
N SER A 88 -12.69 8.23 7.85
CA SER A 88 -13.02 8.19 6.43
C SER A 88 -13.68 6.88 6.05
N LEU A 89 -14.98 6.96 5.84
CA LEU A 89 -15.83 5.82 5.47
C LEU A 89 -15.46 5.21 4.10
N THR A 90 -14.72 5.96 3.29
CA THR A 90 -14.22 5.52 1.98
C THR A 90 -13.14 4.43 2.10
N PHE A 91 -12.38 4.43 3.19
CA PHE A 91 -11.27 3.50 3.44
C PHE A 91 -11.60 2.40 4.43
N SER A 92 -12.79 2.45 5.02
CA SER A 92 -13.19 1.58 6.14
C SER A 92 -13.86 0.31 5.63
N TRP A 93 -13.34 -0.81 6.08
CA TRP A 93 -13.81 -2.15 5.75
C TRP A 93 -14.15 -2.93 7.02
N TYR A 94 -15.16 -3.77 6.95
CA TYR A 94 -15.43 -4.81 7.94
C TYR A 94 -14.94 -6.14 7.42
N ALA A 95 -14.11 -6.81 8.20
CA ALA A 95 -13.74 -8.20 7.95
C ALA A 95 -14.76 -9.10 8.67
N LEU A 96 -15.59 -9.77 7.90
CA LEU A 96 -16.61 -10.70 8.39
C LEU A 96 -16.17 -12.13 8.10
N GLY A 97 -16.29 -13.02 9.09
CA GLY A 97 -16.02 -14.44 8.87
C GLY A 97 -16.95 -15.04 7.82
N SER A 98 -16.41 -15.86 6.95
CA SER A 98 -17.20 -16.68 6.04
C SER A 98 -17.84 -17.84 6.79
N ARG A 99 -18.98 -18.34 6.30
CA ARG A 99 -19.58 -19.58 6.83
C ARG A 99 -18.79 -20.83 6.43
N TYR A 100 -17.84 -20.70 5.52
CA TYR A 100 -17.07 -21.79 4.95
C TYR A 100 -15.59 -21.61 5.28
N GLY A 101 -15.14 -22.16 6.42
CA GLY A 101 -13.74 -22.14 6.84
C GLY A 101 -13.24 -20.77 7.29
N ASP A 102 -11.93 -20.56 7.19
CA ASP A 102 -11.22 -19.37 7.70
C ASP A 102 -11.22 -18.17 6.72
N ASP A 103 -12.05 -18.23 5.67
CA ASP A 103 -12.14 -17.15 4.69
C ASP A 103 -12.84 -15.93 5.27
N VAL A 104 -12.48 -14.74 4.78
CA VAL A 104 -13.12 -13.49 5.16
C VAL A 104 -13.87 -12.86 3.99
N LEU A 105 -14.89 -12.11 4.33
CA LEU A 105 -15.63 -11.21 3.45
C LEU A 105 -15.26 -9.78 3.84
N LEU A 106 -14.72 -8.99 2.91
CA LEU A 106 -14.41 -7.59 3.14
C LEU A 106 -15.59 -6.72 2.69
N ARG A 107 -16.37 -6.23 3.67
CA ARG A 107 -17.53 -5.38 3.43
C ARG A 107 -17.15 -3.91 3.60
N HIS A 108 -17.33 -3.12 2.56
CA HIS A 108 -17.09 -1.69 2.62
C HIS A 108 -18.12 -0.99 3.50
N PHE A 109 -17.65 -0.15 4.43
CA PHE A 109 -18.48 0.49 5.46
C PHE A 109 -19.64 1.30 4.86
N LYS A 110 -19.34 2.18 3.90
CA LYS A 110 -20.32 3.14 3.36
C LYS A 110 -21.30 2.52 2.36
N SER A 111 -20.82 1.67 1.45
CA SER A 111 -21.67 1.07 0.42
C SER A 111 -22.41 -0.18 0.88
N MET A 112 -21.93 -0.82 1.96
CA MET A 112 -22.35 -2.13 2.43
C MET A 112 -22.10 -3.26 1.42
N PHE A 113 -21.39 -2.98 0.33
CA PHE A 113 -21.00 -3.95 -0.69
C PHE A 113 -19.70 -4.66 -0.31
N PHE A 114 -19.49 -5.80 -0.93
CA PHE A 114 -18.36 -6.69 -0.67
C PHE A 114 -17.31 -6.56 -1.77
N LEU A 115 -16.05 -6.55 -1.35
CA LEU A 115 -14.92 -6.65 -2.27
C LEU A 115 -14.98 -8.01 -2.96
N ARG A 116 -14.90 -8.02 -4.29
CA ARG A 116 -14.96 -9.26 -5.06
C ARG A 116 -13.91 -9.33 -6.16
N ALA A 117 -13.47 -10.54 -6.45
CA ALA A 117 -12.70 -10.87 -7.63
C ALA A 117 -13.61 -10.87 -8.87
N LEU A 118 -13.17 -10.20 -9.94
CA LEU A 118 -13.83 -10.19 -11.23
C LEU A 118 -13.08 -11.10 -12.19
N PHE A 119 -13.80 -12.01 -12.86
CA PHE A 119 -13.21 -12.83 -13.89
C PHE A 119 -13.17 -12.04 -15.20
N ARG A 120 -11.98 -11.89 -15.79
CA ARG A 120 -11.87 -11.49 -17.19
C ARG A 120 -12.27 -12.68 -18.07
N ARG A 121 -13.15 -12.46 -19.03
CA ARG A 121 -13.54 -13.49 -20.03
C ARG A 121 -12.42 -13.84 -21.01
N ASP A 122 -11.36 -13.01 -21.09
CA ASP A 122 -10.25 -13.20 -22.01
C ASP A 122 -9.16 -14.06 -21.37
N ARG A 123 -8.93 -15.23 -21.94
CA ARG A 123 -7.97 -16.25 -21.50
C ARG A 123 -6.48 -15.84 -21.66
N ILE A 124 -6.17 -14.62 -22.10
CA ILE A 124 -4.81 -14.21 -22.51
C ILE A 124 -4.08 -13.42 -21.41
N SER A 125 -4.75 -12.93 -20.39
CA SER A 125 -4.10 -12.15 -19.31
C SER A 125 -4.18 -12.89 -17.98
N ASN A 126 -3.03 -13.10 -17.33
CA ASN A 126 -2.92 -13.65 -15.97
C ASN A 126 -3.38 -12.67 -14.87
N SER A 127 -4.04 -11.57 -15.23
CA SER A 127 -4.55 -10.56 -14.30
C SER A 127 -6.08 -10.55 -14.28
N GLY A 128 -6.64 -10.53 -13.08
CA GLY A 128 -8.07 -10.35 -12.83
C GLY A 128 -8.39 -8.93 -12.41
N GLY A 129 -9.65 -8.53 -12.51
CA GLY A 129 -10.15 -7.27 -11.97
C GLY A 129 -10.65 -7.42 -10.53
N VAL A 130 -10.86 -6.27 -9.89
CA VAL A 130 -11.44 -6.16 -8.55
C VAL A 130 -12.63 -5.21 -8.60
N GLY A 131 -13.68 -5.51 -7.86
CA GLY A 131 -14.87 -4.66 -7.82
C GLY A 131 -15.68 -4.84 -6.56
N LEU A 132 -16.84 -4.22 -6.52
CA LEU A 132 -17.79 -4.34 -5.43
C LEU A 132 -19.10 -4.94 -5.90
N CYS A 133 -19.73 -5.75 -5.04
CA CYS A 133 -21.08 -6.28 -5.29
C CYS A 133 -21.90 -6.37 -4.01
N ALA A 134 -23.23 -6.43 -4.18
CA ALA A 134 -24.11 -6.84 -3.10
C ALA A 134 -23.80 -8.29 -2.68
N MET A 135 -24.24 -8.68 -1.48
CA MET A 135 -24.06 -10.05 -0.98
C MET A 135 -24.68 -11.05 -1.96
N ASP A 136 -23.84 -11.95 -2.46
CA ASP A 136 -24.26 -13.13 -3.20
C ASP A 136 -23.75 -14.37 -2.49
N ARG A 137 -24.66 -15.12 -1.87
CA ARG A 137 -24.33 -16.28 -1.04
C ARG A 137 -23.91 -17.52 -1.84
N GLY A 138 -24.10 -17.50 -3.15
CA GLY A 138 -23.79 -18.64 -4.05
C GLY A 138 -22.40 -18.58 -4.66
N THR A 139 -21.60 -17.52 -4.42
CA THR A 139 -20.32 -17.32 -5.11
C THR A 139 -19.15 -17.20 -4.16
N THR A 140 -18.02 -17.80 -4.54
CA THR A 140 -16.73 -17.67 -3.85
C THR A 140 -15.97 -16.41 -4.22
N THR A 141 -16.48 -15.57 -5.15
CA THR A 141 -15.78 -14.39 -5.65
C THR A 141 -15.56 -13.31 -4.60
N MET A 142 -16.35 -13.30 -3.52
CA MET A 142 -16.22 -12.37 -2.39
C MET A 142 -15.38 -12.93 -1.24
N GLN A 143 -14.95 -14.18 -1.32
CA GLN A 143 -14.22 -14.87 -0.26
C GLN A 143 -12.72 -14.68 -0.46
N TRP A 144 -12.05 -14.24 0.62
CA TRP A 144 -10.63 -13.98 0.63
C TRP A 144 -9.95 -14.81 1.71
N VAL A 145 -8.90 -15.50 1.33
CA VAL A 145 -7.97 -16.13 2.27
C VAL A 145 -6.98 -15.08 2.72
N VAL A 146 -6.85 -14.88 4.02
CA VAL A 146 -5.88 -13.96 4.62
C VAL A 146 -4.65 -14.77 4.98
N GLU A 147 -3.53 -14.46 4.35
CA GLU A 147 -2.25 -15.11 4.61
C GLU A 147 -1.33 -14.09 5.28
N ALA A 148 -0.88 -14.36 6.51
CA ALA A 148 0.03 -13.47 7.23
C ALA A 148 1.41 -13.45 6.55
N ILE A 149 1.98 -12.25 6.36
CA ILE A 149 3.34 -12.09 5.86
C ILE A 149 4.26 -11.91 7.07
N PRO A 150 5.24 -12.80 7.28
CA PRO A 150 6.18 -12.61 8.38
C PRO A 150 6.99 -11.33 8.19
N PRO A 151 7.40 -10.66 9.28
CA PRO A 151 8.27 -9.51 9.18
C PRO A 151 9.67 -9.93 8.69
N ARG A 152 10.30 -9.08 7.90
CA ARG A 152 11.70 -9.22 7.53
C ARG A 152 12.57 -8.61 8.64
N GLU A 153 13.65 -9.28 9.04
CA GLU A 153 14.55 -8.82 10.10
C GLU A 153 15.47 -7.66 9.65
N SER A 154 15.75 -7.59 8.35
CA SER A 154 16.65 -6.58 7.79
C SER A 154 15.93 -5.65 6.81
N VAL A 155 16.46 -4.43 6.66
CA VAL A 155 16.01 -3.50 5.65
C VAL A 155 16.22 -4.12 4.25
N PRO A 156 15.20 -4.19 3.40
CA PRO A 156 15.33 -4.73 2.06
C PRO A 156 16.32 -3.94 1.20
N THR A 157 17.05 -4.63 0.35
CA THR A 157 17.90 -3.99 -0.66
C THR A 157 17.01 -3.23 -1.65
N LEU A 158 17.32 -1.97 -1.88
CA LEU A 158 16.61 -1.17 -2.89
C LEU A 158 16.86 -1.73 -4.28
N PRO A 159 15.85 -1.71 -5.17
CA PRO A 159 16.01 -2.19 -6.54
C PRO A 159 17.11 -1.41 -7.27
N ASP A 160 17.75 -2.07 -8.23
CA ASP A 160 18.75 -1.43 -9.06
C ASP A 160 18.17 -0.27 -9.87
N PRO A 161 18.97 0.73 -10.19
CA PRO A 161 18.54 1.83 -11.02
C PRO A 161 17.95 1.32 -12.34
N LEU A 162 16.78 1.84 -12.70
CA LEU A 162 16.15 1.50 -13.96
C LEU A 162 16.99 2.01 -15.14
N SER A 163 16.93 1.28 -16.26
CA SER A 163 17.57 1.71 -17.51
C SER A 163 17.02 3.08 -17.97
N PRO A 164 17.80 3.89 -18.73
CA PRO A 164 17.38 5.20 -19.21
C PRO A 164 16.05 5.20 -19.97
N SER A 165 15.73 4.13 -20.69
CA SER A 165 14.46 3.97 -21.41
C SER A 165 13.24 3.82 -20.49
N SER A 166 13.43 3.51 -19.21
CA SER A 166 12.37 3.36 -18.21
C SER A 166 12.21 4.59 -17.31
N LEU A 167 12.89 5.70 -17.63
CA LEU A 167 12.96 6.92 -16.78
C LEU A 167 11.74 7.84 -16.92
N SER A 168 10.64 7.41 -17.50
CA SER A 168 9.43 8.23 -17.59
C SER A 168 8.79 8.40 -16.20
N GLY A 169 8.77 9.61 -15.72
CA GLY A 169 8.11 10.00 -14.48
C GLY A 169 8.66 11.33 -13.98
N VAL A 170 7.76 12.25 -13.61
CA VAL A 170 8.10 13.52 -12.97
C VAL A 170 7.31 13.57 -11.66
N TYR A 171 8.03 13.78 -10.57
CA TYR A 171 7.45 13.84 -9.23
C TYR A 171 7.76 15.17 -8.57
N ARG A 172 6.75 15.77 -7.98
CA ARG A 172 6.91 16.85 -7.00
C ARG A 172 7.08 16.20 -5.63
N VAL A 173 8.32 16.13 -5.17
CA VAL A 173 8.69 15.47 -3.91
C VAL A 173 8.71 16.51 -2.80
N TRP A 174 7.72 16.43 -1.92
CA TRP A 174 7.76 17.06 -0.61
C TRP A 174 8.51 16.14 0.33
N TYR A 175 9.51 16.65 1.03
CA TYR A 175 10.30 15.84 1.94
C TYR A 175 10.62 16.56 3.23
N VAL A 176 10.77 15.76 4.28
CA VAL A 176 11.15 16.20 5.62
C VAL A 176 11.99 15.11 6.29
N ARG A 177 12.98 15.50 7.09
CA ARG A 177 13.69 14.59 7.96
C ARG A 177 12.97 14.50 9.30
N ALA A 178 12.63 13.29 9.73
CA ALA A 178 12.14 13.03 11.08
C ALA A 178 13.30 13.09 12.09
N ASN A 179 13.00 13.43 13.34
CA ASN A 179 13.96 13.28 14.42
C ASN A 179 14.19 11.78 14.75
N PRO A 180 15.16 11.42 15.63
CA PRO A 180 15.41 10.02 15.99
C PRO A 180 14.20 9.24 16.51
N ASP A 181 13.20 9.94 17.09
CA ASP A 181 11.96 9.35 17.57
C ASP A 181 10.84 9.28 16.52
N GLY A 182 11.12 9.74 15.30
CA GLY A 182 10.14 9.73 14.20
C GLY A 182 9.19 10.92 14.17
N ILE A 183 9.42 11.95 15.01
CA ILE A 183 8.58 13.14 15.04
C ILE A 183 8.96 14.06 13.86
N ILE A 184 7.95 14.54 13.17
CA ILE A 184 8.06 15.42 12.01
C ILE A 184 7.74 16.85 12.45
N CYS A 185 8.65 17.79 12.17
CA CYS A 185 8.35 19.21 12.33
C CYS A 185 7.57 19.71 11.11
N PRO A 186 6.33 20.22 11.27
CA PRO A 186 5.49 20.63 10.13
C PRO A 186 6.10 21.74 9.28
N ASN A 187 6.95 22.58 9.87
CA ASN A 187 7.56 23.73 9.18
C ASN A 187 8.84 23.39 8.39
N ASN A 188 9.31 22.13 8.48
CA ASN A 188 10.59 21.73 7.87
C ASN A 188 10.41 21.03 6.53
N TRP A 189 9.20 20.98 5.98
CA TRP A 189 8.96 20.42 4.67
C TRP A 189 9.63 21.25 3.59
N ARG A 190 10.35 20.57 2.68
CA ARG A 190 11.00 21.12 1.52
C ARG A 190 10.46 20.46 0.26
N LEU A 191 10.69 21.09 -0.89
CA LEU A 191 10.17 20.63 -2.18
C LEU A 191 11.29 20.63 -3.22
N PHE A 192 11.32 19.57 -4.05
CA PHE A 192 12.06 19.55 -5.31
C PHE A 192 11.34 18.73 -6.39
N LEU A 193 11.79 18.88 -7.63
CA LEU A 193 11.32 18.04 -8.73
C LEU A 193 12.27 16.88 -8.93
N PHE A 194 11.75 15.67 -8.92
CA PHE A 194 12.50 14.44 -9.19
C PHE A 194 12.09 13.87 -10.55
N TYR A 195 13.09 13.55 -11.37
CA TYR A 195 12.93 12.96 -12.69
C TYR A 195 13.38 11.51 -12.66
N GLY A 196 12.50 10.61 -13.11
CA GLY A 196 12.73 9.16 -13.08
C GLY A 196 12.00 8.47 -11.96
N ARG A 197 12.15 7.14 -11.89
CA ARG A 197 11.40 6.26 -10.97
C ARG A 197 12.28 5.55 -9.94
N SER A 198 13.60 5.66 -10.04
CA SER A 198 14.51 4.92 -9.18
C SER A 198 14.47 5.42 -7.74
N VAL A 199 13.98 4.58 -6.81
CA VAL A 199 14.01 4.87 -5.38
C VAL A 199 15.44 4.98 -4.86
N ARG A 200 16.40 4.23 -5.42
CA ARG A 200 17.83 4.31 -5.07
C ARG A 200 18.40 5.68 -5.40
N ASN A 201 18.09 6.22 -6.60
CA ASN A 201 18.53 7.56 -6.98
C ASN A 201 17.86 8.65 -6.13
N LEU A 202 16.57 8.49 -5.83
CA LEU A 202 15.86 9.39 -4.93
C LEU A 202 16.49 9.39 -3.53
N SER A 203 16.85 8.22 -2.99
CA SER A 203 17.50 8.08 -1.68
C SER A 203 18.88 8.78 -1.69
N ALA A 204 19.66 8.59 -2.75
CA ALA A 204 20.97 9.24 -2.87
C ALA A 204 20.86 10.77 -2.92
N LEU A 205 19.91 11.32 -3.68
CA LEU A 205 19.65 12.76 -3.73
C LEU A 205 19.22 13.31 -2.37
N LEU A 206 18.25 12.66 -1.71
CA LEU A 206 17.77 13.11 -0.39
C LEU A 206 18.84 13.00 0.69
N ALA A 207 19.72 11.99 0.62
CA ALA A 207 20.86 11.89 1.54
C ALA A 207 21.80 13.10 1.39
N ILE A 208 22.12 13.52 0.16
CA ILE A 208 22.94 14.71 -0.11
C ILE A 208 22.24 15.97 0.43
N GLU A 209 20.99 16.19 0.07
CA GLU A 209 20.19 17.35 0.48
C GLU A 209 20.08 17.50 2.02
N LEU A 210 20.05 16.38 2.73
CA LEU A 210 19.92 16.33 4.19
C LEU A 210 21.25 16.16 4.94
N GLY A 211 22.37 16.13 4.23
CA GLY A 211 23.71 15.97 4.81
C GLY A 211 23.90 14.60 5.48
N ILE A 212 23.22 13.56 5.01
CA ILE A 212 23.37 12.17 5.49
C ILE A 212 24.59 11.56 4.79
N ARG A 213 25.55 11.07 5.57
CA ARG A 213 26.86 10.65 5.04
C ARG A 213 26.77 9.51 4.02
N ARG A 214 25.92 8.52 4.29
CA ARG A 214 25.73 7.35 3.42
C ARG A 214 24.28 7.29 2.94
N PRO A 215 24.03 7.16 1.65
CA PRO A 215 22.65 6.98 1.14
C PRO A 215 21.89 5.81 1.79
N SER A 216 22.60 4.74 2.19
CA SER A 216 22.03 3.61 2.92
C SER A 216 21.47 3.97 4.30
N ASP A 217 21.93 5.08 4.88
CA ASP A 217 21.44 5.54 6.18
C ASP A 217 20.14 6.38 6.06
N ALA A 218 19.74 6.73 4.83
CA ALA A 218 18.50 7.44 4.53
C ALA A 218 17.39 6.46 4.18
N ILE A 219 16.54 6.14 5.14
CA ILE A 219 15.35 5.29 4.92
C ILE A 219 14.22 6.21 4.47
N LEU A 220 13.76 6.03 3.23
CA LEU A 220 12.65 6.79 2.71
C LEU A 220 11.33 6.13 3.09
N CYS A 221 10.44 6.90 3.67
CA CYS A 221 9.07 6.48 3.95
C CYS A 221 8.08 7.38 3.21
N VAL A 222 7.17 6.80 2.47
CA VAL A 222 6.06 7.54 1.88
C VAL A 222 4.94 7.70 2.92
N ARG A 223 4.31 8.88 2.93
CA ARG A 223 3.09 9.13 3.67
C ARG A 223 1.96 9.43 2.71
N ALA A 224 1.08 8.47 2.53
CA ALA A 224 -0.04 8.61 1.61
C ALA A 224 -1.20 9.38 2.25
N GLY A 225 -1.09 10.71 2.24
CA GLY A 225 -2.04 11.63 2.85
C GLY A 225 -1.72 12.00 4.30
N PHE A 226 -2.40 13.01 4.81
CA PHE A 226 -2.12 13.62 6.12
C PHE A 226 -2.20 12.62 7.29
N PHE A 227 -3.17 11.71 7.23
CA PHE A 227 -3.38 10.65 8.23
C PHE A 227 -2.81 9.30 7.82
N GLY A 228 -2.13 9.21 6.66
CA GLY A 228 -1.48 7.99 6.22
C GLY A 228 -0.34 7.57 7.15
N ARG A 229 -0.22 6.27 7.41
CA ARG A 229 0.92 5.71 8.12
C ARG A 229 2.16 5.76 7.24
N LEU A 230 3.32 5.91 7.86
CA LEU A 230 4.59 5.83 7.16
C LEU A 230 4.79 4.42 6.63
N THR A 231 5.07 4.32 5.34
CA THR A 231 5.36 3.07 4.65
C THR A 231 6.77 3.16 4.07
N PRO A 232 7.69 2.27 4.45
CA PRO A 232 9.03 2.25 3.85
C PRO A 232 8.95 2.07 2.35
N LEU A 233 9.64 2.92 1.60
CA LEU A 233 9.68 2.90 0.14
C LEU A 233 10.80 1.98 -0.33
N VAL A 234 10.46 0.74 -0.63
CA VAL A 234 11.40 -0.32 -1.04
C VAL A 234 11.23 -0.77 -2.49
N THR A 235 10.29 -0.17 -3.21
CA THR A 235 10.04 -0.38 -4.64
C THR A 235 10.35 0.89 -5.42
N ASN A 236 10.54 0.77 -6.74
CA ASN A 236 10.60 1.94 -7.59
C ASN A 236 9.28 2.72 -7.57
N LEU A 237 9.34 4.01 -7.83
CA LEU A 237 8.16 4.89 -7.85
C LEU A 237 7.17 4.42 -8.92
N PRO A 238 5.86 4.58 -8.69
CA PRO A 238 4.83 4.14 -9.63
C PRO A 238 4.99 4.80 -11.00
N HIS A 239 4.61 4.09 -12.04
CA HIS A 239 4.60 4.66 -13.40
C HIS A 239 3.59 5.81 -13.47
N ASN A 240 3.99 6.92 -14.11
CA ASN A 240 3.11 8.06 -14.30
C ASN A 240 3.39 8.79 -15.63
N ASN A 241 2.33 9.35 -16.18
CA ASN A 241 2.39 10.23 -17.36
C ASN A 241 2.11 11.69 -17.01
N MET A 242 1.94 12.01 -15.72
CA MET A 242 1.62 13.34 -15.22
C MET A 242 2.46 13.63 -13.97
N LEU A 243 2.64 14.93 -13.65
CA LEU A 243 3.31 15.34 -12.43
C LEU A 243 2.57 14.84 -11.20
N LEU A 244 3.21 13.94 -10.42
CA LEU A 244 2.66 13.40 -9.18
C LEU A 244 3.27 14.06 -7.95
N ASN A 245 2.45 14.31 -6.94
CA ASN A 245 2.91 14.69 -5.61
C ASN A 245 3.27 13.44 -4.81
N LEU A 246 4.38 13.52 -4.08
CA LEU A 246 4.90 12.46 -3.23
C LEU A 246 5.40 13.09 -1.93
N ASP A 247 4.85 12.66 -0.80
CA ASP A 247 5.26 13.12 0.53
C ASP A 247 6.22 12.09 1.12
N ILE A 248 7.49 12.47 1.29
CA ILE A 248 8.55 11.60 1.79
C ILE A 248 9.02 12.08 3.16
N VAL A 249 8.99 11.16 4.10
CA VAL A 249 9.63 11.31 5.41
C VAL A 249 10.92 10.52 5.41
N VAL A 250 12.04 11.19 5.65
CA VAL A 250 13.35 10.54 5.73
C VAL A 250 13.66 10.20 7.17
N ILE A 251 13.81 8.92 7.44
CA ILE A 251 14.22 8.36 8.75
C ILE A 251 15.68 7.96 8.64
N THR A 252 16.46 8.30 9.67
CA THR A 252 17.88 7.92 9.71
C THR A 252 18.01 6.50 10.27
N ALA A 253 18.79 5.65 9.61
CA ALA A 253 19.09 4.29 10.08
C ALA A 253 19.75 4.30 11.45
N GLY A 254 19.50 3.27 12.27
CA GLY A 254 20.02 3.15 13.63
C GLY A 254 19.33 4.07 14.65
N THR A 255 18.16 4.60 14.34
CA THR A 255 17.31 5.36 15.27
C THR A 255 16.12 4.55 15.73
N SER A 256 15.54 4.92 16.88
CA SER A 256 14.32 4.28 17.40
C SER A 256 13.15 4.34 16.43
N ALA A 257 13.10 5.36 15.58
CA ALA A 257 12.13 5.46 14.50
C ALA A 257 12.34 4.39 13.42
N ALA A 258 13.60 4.13 13.04
CA ALA A 258 13.93 3.09 12.08
C ALA A 258 13.60 1.68 12.61
N ASP A 259 13.82 1.42 13.89
CA ASP A 259 13.54 0.12 14.52
C ASP A 259 12.02 -0.22 14.57
N ARG A 260 11.19 0.82 14.52
CA ARG A 260 9.72 0.65 14.46
C ARG A 260 9.16 0.38 13.07
N LEU A 261 9.96 0.56 12.02
CA LEU A 261 9.53 0.27 10.67
C LEU A 261 9.34 -1.24 10.49
N ARG A 262 8.31 -1.61 9.73
CA ARG A 262 8.01 -3.00 9.43
C ARG A 262 8.15 -3.24 7.93
N TYR A 263 8.85 -4.29 7.58
CA TYR A 263 9.05 -4.71 6.20
C TYR A 263 8.43 -6.10 6.03
N PRO A 264 7.55 -6.29 5.03
CA PRO A 264 7.02 -7.63 4.75
C PRO A 264 8.13 -8.50 4.14
N ASN A 265 8.26 -9.73 4.62
CA ASN A 265 9.10 -10.75 3.98
C ASN A 265 8.30 -11.42 2.87
N VAL A 266 8.16 -10.75 1.73
CA VAL A 266 7.38 -11.24 0.59
C VAL A 266 7.99 -12.48 -0.09
N ASP A 267 9.25 -12.78 0.19
CA ASP A 267 9.96 -13.97 -0.30
C ASP A 267 9.73 -15.20 0.60
N ALA A 268 9.03 -15.03 1.74
CA ALA A 268 8.70 -16.16 2.62
C ALA A 268 7.77 -17.13 1.90
N ALA A 269 8.15 -18.42 1.92
CA ALA A 269 7.42 -19.51 1.28
C ALA A 269 6.06 -19.81 1.94
#